data_0b9881b18ae846e4fe4752059f77d892
#
_entry.id   0b9881b18ae846e4fe4752059f77d892
#
_cell.length_a   1.000
_cell.length_b   1.000
_cell.length_c   1.000
_cell.angle_alpha   90.00
_cell.angle_beta   90.00
_cell.angle_gamma   90.00
#
_symmetry.space_group_name_H-M   'P 1'
#
loop_
_entity.id
_entity.type
_entity.pdbx_description
1 polymer ?
#
loop_
_entity_poly.entity_id
_entity_poly.type
_entity_poly.pdbx_seq_one_letter_code
_entity_poly.pdbx_strand_id
1 'polypeptide(L)'
;MKPACLSTLLLPLLFSAGVALAAPPAAKKAPEAEGPPPLETKAVDILKASSAKLAGAKAMSFTAVVSYESPSRLGPPLVYTSKSDVTMQRPNKLKVVTLGDGPATEFYYDGKVVMAYAPAEDLVAVADAPATVDETLAAVYTSAAIYYPFEDVIVTDPYKDIAAGPLTRAFYIGQSKIVGGVTTDMVAYVTGDVFLQAWIGADDRLPRRLDAVYLNDKAKLRQTLELSKWELDGAVAADAFGSTKASAAKRINFSRPDAKADAGTKPAPKTAPKAPAAKTN
;
A
#
# COMPACT_ATOMS: atom_id res chain seq x y z
N MET A 1 -17.00 14.96 -71.42
CA MET A 1 -18.24 15.04 -72.17
C MET A 1 -19.40 15.20 -71.28
N LYS A 2 -20.06 16.37 -71.25
CA LYS A 2 -21.39 16.59 -70.69
C LYS A 2 -22.43 16.10 -71.73
N PRO A 3 -23.70 15.81 -71.25
CA PRO A 3 -24.75 16.79 -71.13
C PRO A 3 -25.62 16.48 -69.88
N ALA A 4 -26.18 17.39 -69.11
CA ALA A 4 -27.14 18.48 -69.35
C ALA A 4 -28.62 18.02 -69.34
N CYS A 5 -29.38 18.77 -68.46
CA CYS A 5 -30.83 19.03 -68.47
C CYS A 5 -31.75 17.99 -67.82
N LEU A 6 -32.77 18.31 -66.99
CA LEU A 6 -33.74 19.37 -67.12
C LEU A 6 -34.51 19.55 -65.80
N SER A 7 -34.87 20.75 -65.50
CA SER A 7 -35.73 21.26 -64.43
C SER A 7 -37.13 20.67 -64.41
N THR A 8 -37.72 20.50 -63.20
CA THR A 8 -39.17 20.76 -63.05
C THR A 8 -39.42 21.33 -61.65
N LEU A 9 -39.86 22.56 -61.61
CA LEU A 9 -40.49 23.25 -60.47
C LEU A 9 -41.83 22.62 -60.19
N LEU A 10 -42.09 22.34 -58.93
CA LEU A 10 -43.43 22.27 -58.38
C LEU A 10 -43.40 22.68 -56.91
N LEU A 11 -43.91 23.87 -56.65
CA LEU A 11 -44.37 24.39 -55.34
C LEU A 11 -45.77 23.83 -55.14
N PRO A 12 -46.15 23.25 -54.00
CA PRO A 12 -47.10 23.94 -53.17
C PRO A 12 -47.10 23.60 -51.66
N LEU A 13 -47.78 24.45 -51.01
CA LEU A 13 -48.51 24.37 -49.75
C LEU A 13 -47.69 24.28 -48.42
N LEU A 14 -47.65 25.44 -47.82
CA LEU A 14 -47.54 25.71 -46.38
C LEU A 14 -48.60 24.92 -45.62
N PHE A 15 -48.14 23.97 -44.79
CA PHE A 15 -48.90 23.47 -43.64
C PHE A 15 -48.12 23.87 -42.39
N SER A 16 -48.56 24.91 -41.75
CA SER A 16 -48.09 25.31 -40.42
C SER A 16 -48.68 24.36 -39.34
N ALA A 17 -47.94 23.26 -39.12
CA ALA A 17 -48.19 22.45 -37.92
C ALA A 17 -47.37 23.04 -36.77
N GLY A 18 -48.08 23.67 -35.81
CA GLY A 18 -47.50 24.17 -34.57
C GLY A 18 -46.92 23.00 -33.79
N VAL A 19 -45.60 22.87 -33.77
CA VAL A 19 -44.90 21.99 -32.85
C VAL A 19 -44.89 22.63 -31.50
N ALA A 20 -45.76 22.19 -30.60
CA ALA A 20 -45.67 22.53 -29.18
C ALA A 20 -44.33 21.96 -28.68
N LEU A 21 -43.36 22.84 -28.42
CA LEU A 21 -42.18 22.49 -27.67
C LEU A 21 -42.59 22.05 -26.26
N ALA A 22 -42.69 20.75 -26.04
CA ALA A 22 -42.79 20.23 -24.69
C ALA A 22 -41.47 20.57 -23.97
N ALA A 23 -41.58 21.31 -22.87
CA ALA A 23 -40.44 21.58 -22.01
C ALA A 23 -39.79 20.25 -21.59
N PRO A 24 -38.44 20.16 -21.61
CA PRO A 24 -37.77 18.94 -21.17
C PRO A 24 -38.18 18.63 -19.74
N PRO A 25 -38.44 17.36 -19.41
CA PRO A 25 -38.78 16.99 -18.03
C PRO A 25 -37.64 17.46 -17.12
N ALA A 26 -38.01 18.15 -16.02
CA ALA A 26 -37.06 18.61 -15.02
C ALA A 26 -36.13 17.42 -14.64
N ALA A 27 -34.82 17.59 -14.87
CA ALA A 27 -33.85 16.62 -14.49
C ALA A 27 -34.04 16.30 -13.00
N LYS A 28 -34.39 15.07 -12.68
CA LYS A 28 -34.39 14.58 -11.29
C LYS A 28 -33.02 14.93 -10.71
N LYS A 29 -33.01 15.81 -9.69
CA LYS A 29 -31.83 16.15 -8.91
C LYS A 29 -31.17 14.79 -8.55
N ALA A 30 -29.93 14.59 -8.99
CA ALA A 30 -29.18 13.42 -8.56
C ALA A 30 -29.23 13.37 -7.03
N PRO A 31 -29.32 12.19 -6.42
CA PRO A 31 -29.32 12.11 -4.97
C PRO A 31 -28.12 12.90 -4.46
N GLU A 32 -28.39 13.87 -3.59
CA GLU A 32 -27.34 14.62 -2.90
C GLU A 32 -26.45 13.56 -2.23
N ALA A 33 -25.16 13.56 -2.57
CA ALA A 33 -24.24 12.57 -2.05
C ALA A 33 -24.34 12.59 -0.53
N GLU A 34 -24.90 11.53 0.05
CA GLU A 34 -24.93 11.36 1.50
C GLU A 34 -23.54 11.65 2.03
N GLY A 35 -23.46 12.36 3.15
CA GLY A 35 -22.19 12.67 3.79
C GLY A 35 -21.35 11.40 4.00
N PRO A 36 -20.07 11.53 4.29
CA PRO A 36 -19.19 10.36 4.41
C PRO A 36 -19.81 9.32 5.34
N PRO A 37 -19.79 8.03 4.95
CA PRO A 37 -20.36 6.97 5.77
C PRO A 37 -19.74 6.99 7.17
N PRO A 38 -20.55 6.76 8.21
CA PRO A 38 -20.06 6.68 9.58
C PRO A 38 -19.11 5.49 9.75
N LEU A 39 -18.53 5.35 10.94
CA LEU A 39 -17.80 4.15 11.32
C LEU A 39 -18.79 3.00 11.47
N GLU A 40 -18.91 2.14 10.47
CA GLU A 40 -19.75 0.96 10.55
C GLU A 40 -19.12 -0.07 11.49
N THR A 41 -19.87 -0.51 12.50
CA THR A 41 -19.43 -1.50 13.48
C THR A 41 -18.85 -2.74 12.82
N LYS A 42 -19.53 -3.27 11.79
CA LYS A 42 -19.07 -4.47 11.06
C LYS A 42 -17.67 -4.28 10.44
N ALA A 43 -17.41 -3.14 9.82
CA ALA A 43 -16.10 -2.84 9.23
C ALA A 43 -15.03 -2.74 10.31
N VAL A 44 -15.30 -2.02 11.38
CA VAL A 44 -14.38 -1.85 12.53
C VAL A 44 -14.09 -3.22 13.18
N ASP A 45 -15.09 -4.07 13.36
CA ASP A 45 -14.91 -5.39 13.96
C ASP A 45 -14.05 -6.31 13.10
N ILE A 46 -14.18 -6.25 11.78
CA ILE A 46 -13.33 -7.00 10.84
C ILE A 46 -11.87 -6.53 10.97
N LEU A 47 -11.62 -5.21 10.99
CA LEU A 47 -10.28 -4.66 11.16
C LEU A 47 -9.66 -5.08 12.51
N LYS A 48 -10.42 -4.99 13.60
CA LYS A 48 -9.98 -5.43 14.94
C LYS A 48 -9.68 -6.93 14.98
N ALA A 49 -10.53 -7.76 14.38
CA ALA A 49 -10.35 -9.21 14.35
C ALA A 49 -9.09 -9.60 13.57
N SER A 50 -8.82 -8.93 12.43
CA SER A 50 -7.59 -9.11 11.65
C SER A 50 -6.36 -8.69 12.46
N SER A 51 -6.40 -7.52 13.08
CA SER A 51 -5.32 -7.03 13.94
C SER A 51 -5.04 -8.00 15.11
N ALA A 52 -6.08 -8.44 15.82
CA ALA A 52 -5.93 -9.39 16.92
C ALA A 52 -5.31 -10.72 16.47
N LYS A 53 -5.66 -11.19 15.26
CA LYS A 53 -5.06 -12.40 14.66
C LYS A 53 -3.57 -12.24 14.45
N LEU A 54 -3.15 -11.11 13.86
CA LEU A 54 -1.75 -10.80 13.60
C LEU A 54 -0.96 -10.54 14.90
N ALA A 55 -1.52 -9.78 15.82
CA ALA A 55 -0.91 -9.48 17.11
C ALA A 55 -0.69 -10.72 17.97
N GLY A 56 -1.62 -11.70 17.88
CA GLY A 56 -1.54 -12.95 18.65
C GLY A 56 -0.46 -13.93 18.16
N ALA A 57 0.03 -13.79 16.95
CA ALA A 57 1.06 -14.67 16.41
C ALA A 57 2.43 -14.41 17.02
N LYS A 58 3.09 -15.45 17.53
CA LYS A 58 4.46 -15.38 18.05
C LYS A 58 5.50 -15.40 16.95
N ALA A 59 5.21 -16.10 15.86
CA ALA A 59 6.00 -16.13 14.65
C ALA A 59 5.08 -16.02 13.45
N MET A 60 5.56 -15.42 12.37
CA MET A 60 4.85 -15.38 11.10
C MET A 60 5.80 -15.37 9.92
N SER A 61 5.40 -16.02 8.85
CA SER A 61 6.01 -15.84 7.54
C SER A 61 4.93 -15.58 6.49
N PHE A 62 5.28 -14.80 5.48
CA PHE A 62 4.40 -14.48 4.35
C PHE A 62 5.22 -13.91 3.19
N THR A 63 4.60 -13.90 2.01
CA THR A 63 5.11 -13.16 0.85
C THR A 63 4.27 -11.90 0.66
N ALA A 64 4.93 -10.75 0.56
CA ALA A 64 4.34 -9.46 0.22
C ALA A 64 4.76 -9.05 -1.19
N VAL A 65 3.79 -8.76 -2.06
CA VAL A 65 4.01 -8.14 -3.37
C VAL A 65 3.45 -6.73 -3.32
N VAL A 66 4.31 -5.76 -3.56
CA VAL A 66 3.94 -4.34 -3.53
C VAL A 66 4.06 -3.77 -4.93
N SER A 67 2.98 -3.20 -5.44
CA SER A 67 3.00 -2.39 -6.66
C SER A 67 2.66 -0.96 -6.29
N TYR A 68 3.45 -0.01 -6.77
CA TYR A 68 3.22 1.41 -6.51
C TYR A 68 3.38 2.23 -7.77
N GLU A 69 2.55 3.26 -7.87
CA GLU A 69 2.58 4.22 -8.96
C GLU A 69 3.59 5.33 -8.68
N SER A 70 4.30 5.76 -9.72
CA SER A 70 5.25 6.86 -9.68
C SER A 70 4.95 7.86 -10.80
N PRO A 71 5.06 9.18 -10.55
CA PRO A 71 4.81 10.18 -11.59
C PRO A 71 5.69 9.96 -12.81
N SER A 72 5.11 10.07 -14.01
CA SER A 72 5.86 10.07 -15.26
C SER A 72 5.86 11.45 -15.91
N ARG A 73 6.85 11.70 -16.78
CA ARG A 73 6.91 12.93 -17.58
C ARG A 73 5.86 12.95 -18.69
N LEU A 74 5.27 11.80 -19.01
CA LEU A 74 4.31 11.64 -20.11
C LEU A 74 2.85 11.70 -19.66
N GLY A 75 2.58 11.92 -18.38
CA GLY A 75 1.24 12.03 -17.79
C GLY A 75 0.78 10.79 -17.04
N PRO A 76 0.57 9.62 -17.68
CA PRO A 76 0.21 8.41 -16.97
C PRO A 76 1.32 7.97 -16.00
N PRO A 77 1.00 7.51 -14.79
CA PRO A 77 2.00 7.04 -13.83
C PRO A 77 2.68 5.76 -14.33
N LEU A 78 3.94 5.58 -13.93
CA LEU A 78 4.66 4.33 -14.07
C LEU A 78 4.34 3.44 -12.87
N VAL A 79 4.34 2.13 -13.07
CA VAL A 79 4.15 1.15 -12.00
C VAL A 79 5.45 0.40 -11.77
N TYR A 80 5.86 0.33 -10.51
CA TYR A 80 6.99 -0.49 -10.06
C TYR A 80 6.49 -1.56 -9.12
N THR A 81 7.15 -2.72 -9.14
CA THR A 81 6.75 -3.86 -8.32
C THR A 81 7.95 -4.42 -7.56
N SER A 82 7.73 -4.80 -6.31
CA SER A 82 8.68 -5.54 -5.50
C SER A 82 7.98 -6.69 -4.80
N LYS A 83 8.75 -7.74 -4.52
CA LYS A 83 8.32 -8.92 -3.78
C LYS A 83 9.24 -9.10 -2.58
N SER A 84 8.67 -9.22 -1.39
CA SER A 84 9.39 -9.50 -0.16
C SER A 84 8.92 -10.82 0.44
N ASP A 85 9.87 -11.71 0.73
CA ASP A 85 9.62 -12.87 1.58
C ASP A 85 10.01 -12.48 3.01
N VAL A 86 9.03 -12.51 3.91
CA VAL A 86 9.13 -12.01 5.28
C VAL A 86 9.06 -13.17 6.26
N THR A 87 9.96 -13.19 7.23
CA THR A 87 9.91 -14.08 8.40
C THR A 87 10.14 -13.26 9.65
N MET A 88 9.26 -13.38 10.62
CA MET A 88 9.33 -12.65 11.89
C MET A 88 9.11 -13.60 13.07
N GLN A 89 9.79 -13.33 14.16
CA GLN A 89 9.53 -13.94 15.47
C GLN A 89 9.54 -12.85 16.53
N ARG A 90 8.40 -12.70 17.21
CA ARG A 90 8.28 -11.74 18.31
C ARG A 90 9.15 -12.13 19.50
N PRO A 91 9.64 -11.16 20.26
CA PRO A 91 9.42 -9.72 20.11
C PRO A 91 10.45 -9.04 19.17
N ASN A 92 11.53 -9.71 18.75
CA ASN A 92 12.74 -9.03 18.33
C ASN A 92 13.51 -9.71 17.20
N LYS A 93 12.86 -10.43 16.30
CA LYS A 93 13.52 -11.04 15.15
C LYS A 93 12.76 -10.79 13.88
N LEU A 94 13.47 -10.35 12.83
CA LEU A 94 12.90 -10.07 11.52
C LEU A 94 13.92 -10.40 10.42
N LYS A 95 13.43 -11.05 9.37
CA LYS A 95 14.14 -11.24 8.10
C LYS A 95 13.23 -10.78 6.97
N VAL A 96 13.77 -9.98 6.07
CA VAL A 96 13.09 -9.56 4.85
C VAL A 96 14.04 -9.74 3.67
N VAL A 97 13.63 -10.52 2.67
CA VAL A 97 14.36 -10.67 1.41
C VAL A 97 13.52 -10.06 0.31
N THR A 98 14.00 -8.98 -0.29
CA THR A 98 13.25 -8.21 -1.31
C THR A 98 13.90 -8.33 -2.67
N LEU A 99 13.08 -8.71 -3.65
CA LEU A 99 13.38 -8.69 -5.09
C LEU A 99 12.40 -7.73 -5.76
N GLY A 100 12.76 -7.16 -6.91
CA GLY A 100 11.83 -6.28 -7.63
C GLY A 100 12.46 -5.57 -8.82
N ASP A 101 11.80 -4.50 -9.26
CA ASP A 101 12.25 -3.64 -10.37
C ASP A 101 13.45 -2.75 -9.97
N GLY A 102 13.91 -2.86 -8.74
CA GLY A 102 15.13 -2.25 -8.20
C GLY A 102 16.14 -3.31 -7.72
N PRO A 103 17.26 -2.88 -7.12
CA PRO A 103 18.25 -3.80 -6.57
C PRO A 103 17.65 -4.72 -5.51
N ALA A 104 18.07 -5.99 -5.52
CA ALA A 104 17.72 -6.93 -4.45
C ALA A 104 18.31 -6.46 -3.12
N THR A 105 17.56 -6.63 -2.03
CA THR A 105 18.02 -6.31 -0.67
C THR A 105 17.64 -7.41 0.30
N GLU A 106 18.47 -7.58 1.31
CA GLU A 106 18.20 -8.49 2.42
C GLU A 106 18.34 -7.71 3.73
N PHE A 107 17.40 -7.90 4.64
CA PHE A 107 17.42 -7.30 5.96
C PHE A 107 17.30 -8.38 7.02
N TYR A 108 18.16 -8.30 8.02
CA TYR A 108 18.22 -9.24 9.12
C TYR A 108 18.23 -8.47 10.45
N TYR A 109 17.43 -8.92 11.38
CA TYR A 109 17.41 -8.45 12.76
C TYR A 109 17.32 -9.65 13.70
N ASP A 110 18.33 -9.83 14.55
CA ASP A 110 18.50 -10.99 15.43
C ASP A 110 18.11 -10.70 16.90
N GLY A 111 17.65 -9.48 17.17
CA GLY A 111 17.32 -9.00 18.52
C GLY A 111 18.40 -8.14 19.18
N LYS A 112 19.53 -7.95 18.51
CA LYS A 112 20.67 -7.13 18.99
C LYS A 112 21.21 -6.21 17.93
N VAL A 113 21.34 -6.72 16.70
CA VAL A 113 21.87 -5.97 15.57
C VAL A 113 20.95 -6.09 14.38
N VAL A 114 20.97 -5.05 13.53
CA VAL A 114 20.40 -5.08 12.20
C VAL A 114 21.52 -5.15 11.16
N MET A 115 21.28 -5.89 10.09
CA MET A 115 22.11 -5.94 8.89
C MET A 115 21.23 -5.63 7.69
N ALA A 116 21.56 -4.58 6.95
CA ALA A 116 20.98 -4.27 5.64
C ALA A 116 22.03 -4.62 4.57
N TYR A 117 21.76 -5.66 3.79
CA TYR A 117 22.69 -6.25 2.83
C TYR A 117 22.21 -6.01 1.40
N ALA A 118 23.10 -5.56 0.56
CA ALA A 118 22.93 -5.40 -0.89
C ALA A 118 23.76 -6.49 -1.61
N PRO A 119 23.12 -7.61 -2.03
CA PRO A 119 23.84 -8.78 -2.53
C PRO A 119 24.62 -8.53 -3.83
N ALA A 120 24.11 -7.64 -4.69
CA ALA A 120 24.74 -7.36 -5.99
C ALA A 120 26.06 -6.60 -5.84
N GLU A 121 26.15 -5.72 -4.85
CA GLU A 121 27.32 -4.90 -4.56
C GLU A 121 28.23 -5.52 -3.50
N ASP A 122 27.78 -6.60 -2.84
CA ASP A 122 28.42 -7.22 -1.69
C ASP A 122 28.72 -6.21 -0.56
N LEU A 123 27.72 -5.35 -0.28
CA LEU A 123 27.78 -4.30 0.74
C LEU A 123 26.81 -4.57 1.88
N VAL A 124 27.27 -4.36 3.11
CA VAL A 124 26.41 -4.46 4.30
C VAL A 124 26.54 -3.25 5.20
N ALA A 125 25.41 -2.68 5.61
CA ALA A 125 25.32 -1.74 6.70
C ALA A 125 24.87 -2.47 7.98
N VAL A 126 25.55 -2.22 9.09
CA VAL A 126 25.29 -2.90 10.38
C VAL A 126 25.15 -1.84 11.48
N ALA A 127 24.13 -1.99 12.33
CA ALA A 127 23.92 -1.14 13.49
C ALA A 127 23.37 -1.95 14.66
N ASP A 128 23.59 -1.44 15.89
CA ASP A 128 22.88 -1.93 17.06
C ASP A 128 21.38 -1.65 16.91
N ALA A 129 20.56 -2.55 17.43
CA ALA A 129 19.11 -2.49 17.29
C ALA A 129 18.42 -2.42 18.65
N PRO A 130 17.27 -1.73 18.74
CA PRO A 130 16.37 -1.79 19.89
C PRO A 130 15.87 -3.20 20.21
N ALA A 131 15.16 -3.35 21.33
CA ALA A 131 14.76 -4.65 21.85
C ALA A 131 13.53 -5.26 21.16
N THR A 132 12.79 -4.49 20.36
CA THR A 132 11.55 -4.94 19.72
C THR A 132 11.55 -4.67 18.20
N VAL A 133 10.74 -5.41 17.47
CA VAL A 133 10.55 -5.19 16.00
C VAL A 133 10.03 -3.76 15.76
N ASP A 134 9.03 -3.31 16.52
CA ASP A 134 8.41 -1.98 16.33
C ASP A 134 9.43 -0.85 16.50
N GLU A 135 10.21 -0.88 17.59
CA GLU A 135 11.26 0.11 17.82
C GLU A 135 12.37 0.04 16.77
N THR A 136 12.70 -1.18 16.33
CA THR A 136 13.73 -1.39 15.30
C THR A 136 13.28 -0.82 13.96
N LEU A 137 12.03 -1.08 13.52
CA LEU A 137 11.49 -0.50 12.29
C LEU A 137 11.50 1.04 12.33
N ALA A 138 11.10 1.64 13.44
CA ALA A 138 11.17 3.09 13.63
C ALA A 138 12.62 3.62 13.59
N ALA A 139 13.57 2.91 14.21
CA ALA A 139 14.97 3.29 14.24
C ALA A 139 15.62 3.22 12.85
N VAL A 140 15.40 2.13 12.09
CA VAL A 140 15.99 1.98 10.75
C VAL A 140 15.35 2.92 9.73
N TYR A 141 14.08 3.26 9.89
CA TYR A 141 13.46 4.32 9.09
C TYR A 141 14.13 5.67 9.33
N THR A 142 14.32 6.03 10.60
CA THR A 142 14.93 7.32 10.98
C THR A 142 16.38 7.41 10.54
N SER A 143 17.17 6.36 10.77
CA SER A 143 18.63 6.38 10.57
C SER A 143 19.03 6.09 9.12
N ALA A 144 18.30 5.24 8.39
CA ALA A 144 18.70 4.77 7.07
C ALA A 144 17.59 4.86 6.00
N ALA A 145 16.41 5.43 6.33
CA ALA A 145 15.24 5.50 5.47
C ALA A 145 14.75 4.12 4.96
N ILE A 146 15.02 3.06 5.74
CA ILE A 146 14.50 1.74 5.42
C ILE A 146 13.03 1.69 5.83
N TYR A 147 12.16 1.38 4.89
CA TYR A 147 10.72 1.29 5.06
C TYR A 147 10.16 0.07 4.36
N TYR A 148 9.20 -0.58 5.00
CA TYR A 148 8.48 -1.71 4.43
C TYR A 148 6.98 -1.40 4.34
N PRO A 149 6.38 -1.45 3.12
CA PRO A 149 4.94 -1.17 2.93
C PRO A 149 4.00 -2.12 3.68
N PHE A 150 4.51 -3.24 4.18
CA PHE A 150 3.79 -4.21 5.01
C PHE A 150 4.08 -4.05 6.52
N GLU A 151 4.73 -2.98 6.95
CA GLU A 151 5.06 -2.74 8.36
C GLU A 151 3.83 -2.85 9.26
N ASP A 152 2.70 -2.29 8.80
CA ASP A 152 1.44 -2.27 9.54
C ASP A 152 0.86 -3.67 9.86
N VAL A 153 1.31 -4.74 9.20
CA VAL A 153 0.87 -6.11 9.51
C VAL A 153 1.79 -6.86 10.45
N ILE A 154 3.02 -6.36 10.68
CA ILE A 154 4.02 -7.01 11.54
C ILE A 154 4.24 -6.31 12.88
N VAL A 155 3.75 -5.09 13.07
CA VAL A 155 3.80 -4.37 14.36
C VAL A 155 3.02 -5.10 15.45
N THR A 156 3.29 -4.75 16.69
CA THR A 156 2.69 -5.43 17.85
C THR A 156 1.17 -5.23 17.94
N ASP A 157 0.66 -4.06 17.53
CA ASP A 157 -0.78 -3.75 17.55
C ASP A 157 -1.17 -3.02 16.25
N PRO A 158 -1.48 -3.78 15.17
CA PRO A 158 -1.88 -3.19 13.89
C PRO A 158 -3.11 -2.28 13.98
N TYR A 159 -4.08 -2.59 14.86
CA TYR A 159 -5.27 -1.74 15.00
C TYR A 159 -4.95 -0.41 15.65
N LYS A 160 -4.02 -0.38 16.60
CA LYS A 160 -3.56 0.87 17.20
C LYS A 160 -2.95 1.80 16.14
N ASP A 161 -2.21 1.26 15.20
CA ASP A 161 -1.63 2.04 14.11
C ASP A 161 -2.71 2.55 13.14
N ILE A 162 -3.72 1.74 12.81
CA ILE A 162 -4.90 2.17 12.05
C ILE A 162 -5.66 3.29 12.79
N ALA A 163 -5.80 3.18 14.12
CA ALA A 163 -6.54 4.13 14.93
C ALA A 163 -5.70 5.33 15.41
N ALA A 164 -4.36 5.29 15.32
CA ALA A 164 -3.46 6.37 15.71
C ALA A 164 -3.56 7.59 14.80
N GLY A 165 -3.78 7.39 13.49
CA GLY A 165 -4.40 8.40 12.67
C GLY A 165 -5.90 8.42 13.02
N PRO A 166 -6.61 9.58 13.01
CA PRO A 166 -8.04 9.52 13.28
C PRO A 166 -8.71 8.63 12.24
N LEU A 167 -9.15 7.44 12.65
CA LEU A 167 -10.03 6.61 11.85
C LEU A 167 -11.35 7.36 11.70
N THR A 168 -11.52 8.02 10.56
CA THR A 168 -12.65 8.92 10.34
C THR A 168 -13.81 8.25 9.63
N ARG A 169 -13.53 7.21 8.87
CA ARG A 169 -14.51 6.46 8.08
C ARG A 169 -14.13 5.00 8.03
N ALA A 170 -15.12 4.12 8.14
CA ALA A 170 -14.97 2.71 7.87
C ALA A 170 -16.32 2.15 7.43
N PHE A 171 -16.36 1.41 6.34
CA PHE A 171 -17.58 0.75 5.88
C PHE A 171 -17.29 -0.60 5.23
N TYR A 172 -18.27 -1.48 5.33
CA TYR A 172 -18.23 -2.81 4.75
C TYR A 172 -18.74 -2.76 3.30
N ILE A 173 -17.97 -3.30 2.36
CA ILE A 173 -18.32 -3.30 0.94
C ILE A 173 -19.10 -4.57 0.56
N GLY A 174 -18.69 -5.72 1.11
CA GLY A 174 -19.22 -7.03 0.73
C GLY A 174 -18.15 -8.11 0.78
N GLN A 175 -18.39 -9.25 0.14
CA GLN A 175 -17.44 -10.34 0.02
C GLN A 175 -16.89 -10.47 -1.40
N SER A 176 -15.66 -10.94 -1.52
CA SER A 176 -15.02 -11.36 -2.76
C SER A 176 -14.52 -12.79 -2.63
N LYS A 177 -14.57 -13.56 -3.73
CA LYS A 177 -14.01 -14.91 -3.82
C LYS A 177 -12.82 -14.96 -4.79
N ILE A 178 -12.32 -13.80 -5.21
CA ILE A 178 -11.28 -13.70 -6.25
C ILE A 178 -9.93 -13.44 -5.62
N VAL A 179 -9.85 -12.48 -4.68
CA VAL A 179 -8.58 -12.04 -4.10
C VAL A 179 -8.06 -13.06 -3.10
N GLY A 180 -6.81 -13.51 -3.29
CA GLY A 180 -6.13 -14.44 -2.39
C GLY A 180 -6.63 -15.88 -2.45
N GLY A 181 -7.49 -16.24 -3.40
CA GLY A 181 -7.99 -17.61 -3.58
C GLY A 181 -8.91 -18.10 -2.47
N VAL A 182 -9.40 -17.22 -1.60
CA VAL A 182 -10.31 -17.50 -0.49
C VAL A 182 -11.45 -16.50 -0.46
N THR A 183 -12.52 -16.80 0.31
CA THR A 183 -13.53 -15.77 0.57
C THR A 183 -12.95 -14.70 1.48
N THR A 184 -13.01 -13.44 1.03
CA THR A 184 -12.56 -12.28 1.79
C THR A 184 -13.71 -11.33 2.06
N ASP A 185 -13.74 -10.75 3.26
CA ASP A 185 -14.53 -9.58 3.58
C ASP A 185 -13.80 -8.33 3.07
N MET A 186 -14.50 -7.48 2.33
CA MET A 186 -13.95 -6.22 1.83
C MET A 186 -14.39 -5.07 2.72
N VAL A 187 -13.44 -4.29 3.19
CA VAL A 187 -13.68 -3.07 3.98
C VAL A 187 -12.93 -1.90 3.37
N ALA A 188 -13.52 -0.70 3.42
CA ALA A 188 -12.81 0.52 3.11
C ALA A 188 -12.78 1.42 4.34
N TYR A 189 -11.69 2.14 4.53
CA TYR A 189 -11.51 3.01 5.67
C TYR A 189 -10.56 4.18 5.36
N VAL A 190 -10.68 5.22 6.16
CA VAL A 190 -9.77 6.38 6.11
C VAL A 190 -9.12 6.54 7.47
N THR A 191 -7.80 6.51 7.47
CA THR A 191 -6.98 6.81 8.64
C THR A 191 -6.01 7.93 8.31
N GLY A 192 -6.04 9.02 9.10
CA GLY A 192 -5.31 10.22 8.74
C GLY A 192 -5.70 10.74 7.35
N ASP A 193 -4.74 10.85 6.47
CA ASP A 193 -4.89 11.30 5.08
C ASP A 193 -4.81 10.15 4.05
N VAL A 194 -4.93 8.89 4.50
CA VAL A 194 -4.87 7.71 3.64
C VAL A 194 -6.23 7.04 3.55
N PHE A 195 -6.74 6.87 2.33
CA PHE A 195 -7.86 5.99 2.02
C PHE A 195 -7.31 4.59 1.73
N LEU A 196 -7.88 3.59 2.40
CA LEU A 196 -7.50 2.19 2.20
C LEU A 196 -8.74 1.35 1.88
N GLN A 197 -8.53 0.37 1.01
CA GLN A 197 -9.44 -0.75 0.83
C GLN A 197 -8.69 -2.03 1.16
N ALA A 198 -9.27 -2.89 2.00
CA ALA A 198 -8.67 -4.13 2.45
C ALA A 198 -9.55 -5.33 2.12
N TRP A 199 -8.93 -6.43 1.74
CA TRP A 199 -9.52 -7.76 1.57
C TRP A 199 -8.96 -8.67 2.65
N ILE A 200 -9.81 -9.06 3.58
CA ILE A 200 -9.44 -9.82 4.78
C ILE A 200 -10.14 -11.17 4.72
N GLY A 201 -9.41 -12.27 4.87
CA GLY A 201 -9.95 -13.61 4.86
C GLY A 201 -11.14 -13.76 5.84
N ALA A 202 -12.28 -14.20 5.34
CA ALA A 202 -13.51 -14.29 6.14
C ALA A 202 -13.36 -15.29 7.30
N ASP A 203 -12.62 -16.37 7.08
CA ASP A 203 -12.45 -17.44 8.06
C ASP A 203 -11.21 -17.24 8.94
N ASP A 204 -10.06 -16.93 8.34
CA ASP A 204 -8.76 -16.86 9.03
C ASP A 204 -8.36 -15.47 9.51
N ARG A 205 -9.09 -14.42 9.09
CA ARG A 205 -8.85 -13.01 9.43
C ARG A 205 -7.49 -12.46 8.97
N LEU A 206 -6.82 -13.13 8.03
CA LEU A 206 -5.55 -12.67 7.50
C LEU A 206 -5.77 -11.74 6.28
N PRO A 207 -5.07 -10.62 6.19
CA PRO A 207 -5.18 -9.73 5.04
C PRO A 207 -4.61 -10.41 3.79
N ARG A 208 -5.25 -10.18 2.64
CA ARG A 208 -4.84 -10.68 1.33
C ARG A 208 -4.39 -9.57 0.40
N ARG A 209 -5.05 -8.42 0.51
CA ARG A 209 -4.73 -7.25 -0.30
C ARG A 209 -5.13 -5.98 0.42
N LEU A 210 -4.30 -4.95 0.27
CA LEU A 210 -4.60 -3.58 0.65
C LEU A 210 -4.28 -2.67 -0.52
N ASP A 211 -5.24 -1.82 -0.88
CA ASP A 211 -5.04 -0.73 -1.84
C ASP A 211 -5.09 0.59 -1.07
N ALA A 212 -4.07 1.41 -1.25
CA ALA A 212 -3.94 2.70 -0.57
C ALA A 212 -3.88 3.86 -1.56
N VAL A 213 -4.52 4.96 -1.19
CA VAL A 213 -4.45 6.25 -1.91
C VAL A 213 -4.24 7.36 -0.90
N TYR A 214 -3.21 8.18 -1.11
CA TYR A 214 -2.93 9.35 -0.27
C TYR A 214 -3.85 10.51 -0.69
N LEU A 215 -4.74 10.93 0.20
CA LEU A 215 -5.78 11.93 -0.11
C LEU A 215 -5.20 13.32 -0.38
N ASN A 216 -4.06 13.64 0.22
CA ASN A 216 -3.36 14.91 0.04
C ASN A 216 -2.39 14.91 -1.16
N ASP A 217 -2.14 13.75 -1.78
CA ASP A 217 -1.39 13.69 -3.03
C ASP A 217 -2.28 14.17 -4.19
N LYS A 218 -1.82 15.17 -4.93
CA LYS A 218 -2.54 15.71 -6.09
C LYS A 218 -2.73 14.69 -7.21
N ALA A 219 -1.78 13.80 -7.39
CA ALA A 219 -1.81 12.77 -8.42
C ALA A 219 -2.67 11.56 -8.02
N LYS A 220 -3.04 11.45 -6.72
CA LYS A 220 -3.80 10.30 -6.19
C LYS A 220 -3.19 8.96 -6.57
N LEU A 221 -1.86 8.89 -6.54
CA LEU A 221 -1.12 7.69 -6.87
C LEU A 221 -1.52 6.54 -5.95
N ARG A 222 -1.53 5.35 -6.52
CA ARG A 222 -1.96 4.14 -5.83
C ARG A 222 -0.78 3.30 -5.40
N GLN A 223 -0.95 2.64 -4.26
CA GLN A 223 -0.10 1.55 -3.81
C GLN A 223 -0.98 0.33 -3.53
N THR A 224 -0.59 -0.81 -4.07
CA THR A 224 -1.24 -2.09 -3.82
C THR A 224 -0.26 -2.99 -3.09
N LEU A 225 -0.71 -3.61 -2.01
CA LEU A 225 0.01 -4.63 -1.26
C LEU A 225 -0.78 -5.93 -1.33
N GLU A 226 -0.22 -6.99 -1.91
CA GLU A 226 -0.77 -8.32 -1.90
C GLU A 226 0.01 -9.22 -0.94
N LEU A 227 -0.70 -9.96 -0.10
CA LEU A 227 -0.15 -10.80 0.95
C LEU A 227 -0.59 -12.25 0.74
N SER A 228 0.37 -13.16 0.74
CA SER A 228 0.14 -14.57 0.44
C SER A 228 1.10 -15.47 1.22
N LYS A 229 0.88 -16.78 1.13
CA LYS A 229 1.72 -17.81 1.79
C LYS A 229 1.87 -17.58 3.29
N TRP A 230 0.78 -17.19 3.93
CA TRP A 230 0.75 -16.99 5.37
C TRP A 230 1.02 -18.28 6.13
N GLU A 231 1.96 -18.22 7.04
CA GLU A 231 2.23 -19.24 8.04
C GLU A 231 2.37 -18.54 9.41
N LEU A 232 1.50 -18.89 10.35
CA LEU A 232 1.52 -18.36 11.70
C LEU A 232 1.97 -19.45 12.66
N ASP A 233 2.85 -19.08 13.59
CA ASP A 233 3.37 -19.92 14.66
C ASP A 233 4.08 -21.20 14.18
N GLY A 234 4.52 -21.22 12.90
CA GLY A 234 5.38 -22.26 12.35
C GLY A 234 6.76 -22.26 12.98
N ALA A 235 7.45 -23.39 12.88
CA ALA A 235 8.82 -23.52 13.36
C ALA A 235 9.78 -22.64 12.54
N VAL A 236 10.53 -21.77 13.21
CA VAL A 236 11.54 -20.93 12.58
C VAL A 236 12.92 -21.44 12.96
N ALA A 237 13.79 -21.64 11.97
CA ALA A 237 15.17 -22.09 12.22
C ALA A 237 15.93 -21.04 13.06
N ALA A 238 16.77 -21.49 13.96
CA ALA A 238 17.48 -20.62 14.91
C ALA A 238 18.41 -19.60 14.21
N ASP A 239 18.94 -19.97 13.04
CA ASP A 239 19.83 -19.17 12.20
C ASP A 239 19.12 -18.33 11.13
N ALA A 240 17.78 -18.38 11.08
CA ALA A 240 16.99 -17.69 10.07
C ALA A 240 17.19 -16.16 10.04
N PHE A 241 17.59 -15.58 11.17
CA PHE A 241 17.68 -14.12 11.36
C PHE A 241 19.12 -13.59 11.27
N GLY A 242 20.03 -14.37 10.70
CA GLY A 242 21.39 -13.99 10.41
C GLY A 242 21.81 -14.44 9.01
N SER A 243 22.94 -13.94 8.53
CA SER A 243 23.50 -14.33 7.25
C SER A 243 25.03 -14.30 7.32
N THR A 244 25.67 -15.45 7.12
CA THR A 244 27.14 -15.53 7.03
C THR A 244 27.67 -14.72 5.85
N LYS A 245 26.90 -14.67 4.74
CA LYS A 245 27.20 -13.89 3.55
C LYS A 245 27.21 -12.39 3.87
N ALA A 246 26.11 -11.89 4.44
CA ALA A 246 26.02 -10.50 4.85
C ALA A 246 27.09 -10.13 5.88
N SER A 247 27.38 -11.01 6.84
CA SER A 247 28.41 -10.78 7.86
C SER A 247 29.83 -10.67 7.30
N ALA A 248 30.12 -11.35 6.17
CA ALA A 248 31.40 -11.32 5.49
C ALA A 248 31.54 -10.16 4.47
N ALA A 249 30.44 -9.52 4.10
CA ALA A 249 30.40 -8.47 3.09
C ALA A 249 31.14 -7.19 3.54
N LYS A 250 31.51 -6.37 2.57
CA LYS A 250 32.18 -5.08 2.83
C LYS A 250 31.25 -4.15 3.59
N ARG A 251 31.67 -3.66 4.73
CA ARG A 251 30.90 -2.76 5.59
C ARG A 251 30.82 -1.34 5.04
N ILE A 252 29.62 -0.76 5.13
CA ILE A 252 29.34 0.66 4.90
C ILE A 252 28.64 1.26 6.12
N ASN A 253 28.54 2.58 6.18
CA ASN A 253 27.82 3.26 7.25
C ASN A 253 26.32 2.95 7.19
N PHE A 254 25.72 2.71 8.35
CA PHE A 254 24.27 2.61 8.50
C PHE A 254 23.71 4.02 8.69
N SER A 255 23.51 4.74 7.59
CA SER A 255 23.04 6.12 7.61
C SER A 255 22.34 6.49 6.31
N ARG A 256 21.42 7.45 6.41
CA ARG A 256 20.77 8.06 5.23
C ARG A 256 21.81 8.85 4.43
N PRO A 257 21.68 8.91 3.10
CA PRO A 257 22.54 9.74 2.26
C PRO A 257 22.48 11.24 2.61
N ASP A 258 21.35 11.70 3.14
CA ASP A 258 21.01 13.08 3.50
C ASP A 258 21.04 13.35 5.01
N ALA A 259 21.58 12.44 5.81
CA ALA A 259 21.57 12.50 7.29
C ALA A 259 22.16 13.78 7.91
N LYS A 260 22.90 14.58 7.14
CA LYS A 260 23.43 15.89 7.58
C LYS A 260 22.37 16.99 7.66
N ALA A 261 21.20 16.80 7.05
CA ALA A 261 20.11 17.79 7.01
C ALA A 261 19.11 17.66 8.17
N ASP A 262 19.01 16.48 8.80
CA ASP A 262 17.90 16.16 9.72
C ASP A 262 18.25 16.22 11.22
N ALA A 263 19.42 16.67 11.61
CA ALA A 263 19.86 16.73 13.01
C ALA A 263 19.01 17.65 13.94
N GLY A 264 17.84 18.12 13.50
CA GLY A 264 16.99 19.05 14.25
C GLY A 264 15.49 18.88 14.11
N THR A 265 14.98 17.90 13.36
CA THR A 265 13.54 17.81 13.09
C THR A 265 12.90 16.65 13.83
N LYS A 266 11.93 16.96 14.68
CA LYS A 266 11.00 16.02 15.35
C LYS A 266 10.36 15.11 14.29
N PRO A 267 10.16 13.79 14.55
CA PRO A 267 9.58 12.89 13.57
C PRO A 267 8.25 13.44 13.04
N ALA A 268 8.18 13.62 11.73
CA ALA A 268 6.93 13.91 11.05
C ALA A 268 6.05 12.65 11.09
N PRO A 269 4.71 12.79 11.09
CA PRO A 269 3.82 11.64 11.00
C PRO A 269 4.18 10.81 9.76
N LYS A 270 4.09 9.49 9.88
CA LYS A 270 4.42 8.49 8.85
C LYS A 270 3.71 8.82 7.53
N THR A 271 4.36 9.59 6.67
CA THR A 271 3.96 9.74 5.28
C THR A 271 4.83 8.78 4.47
N ALA A 272 4.22 8.01 3.59
CA ALA A 272 4.92 7.07 2.73
C ALA A 272 6.09 7.73 1.99
N PRO A 273 7.19 7.00 1.74
CA PRO A 273 8.34 7.55 1.07
C PRO A 273 7.95 8.05 -0.32
N LYS A 274 8.31 9.29 -0.59
CA LYS A 274 8.30 9.83 -1.94
C LYS A 274 9.19 8.92 -2.79
N ALA A 275 8.65 8.34 -3.85
CA ALA A 275 9.40 7.51 -4.79
C ALA A 275 10.73 8.19 -5.17
N PRO A 276 11.85 7.46 -5.26
CA PRO A 276 13.13 8.05 -5.61
C PRO A 276 13.03 8.78 -6.94
N ALA A 277 13.41 10.05 -6.93
CA ALA A 277 13.47 10.86 -8.15
C ALA A 277 14.44 10.19 -9.12
N ALA A 278 13.97 9.86 -10.32
CA ALA A 278 14.82 9.36 -11.38
C ALA A 278 15.96 10.35 -11.62
N LYS A 279 17.21 9.93 -11.43
CA LYS A 279 18.37 10.71 -11.80
C LYS A 279 18.35 10.89 -13.31
N THR A 280 18.22 12.13 -13.74
CA THR A 280 18.44 12.52 -15.13
C THR A 280 19.93 12.51 -15.42
N ASN A 281 20.36 11.65 -16.30
CA ASN A 281 21.55 11.90 -17.14
C ASN A 281 21.09 12.64 -18.38
#